data_8e69112530f4d598b645d92d4b69df33
#
_entry.id   8e69112530f4d598b645d92d4b69df33
#
_cell.length_a   1.000
_cell.length_b   1.000
_cell.length_c   1.000
_cell.angle_alpha   90.00
_cell.angle_beta   90.00
_cell.angle_gamma   90.00
#
_symmetry.space_group_name_H-M   'P 1'
#
loop_
_entity.id
_entity.type
_entity.pdbx_description
1 polymer ?
#
loop_
_entity_poly.entity_id
_entity_poly.type
_entity_poly.pdbx_seq_one_letter_code
_entity_poly.pdbx_strand_id
1 'polypeptide(L)'
;MGYNEAMRVGHIHFPFTALVGQEDLKLALLVNAVNPAIGGVLIRGEKGTGKSTAVRALAGLLPEQEVVAGCLYGCHPQGVDGFCDDCLRRKVADNGLPVSRRPVPVVTLPLGATEDRVLGTLDLEAALHEGRRRFEPGLLARVHRGILYIDEVNLLEDHLVDILLDVAASGVNVVERESVSFAHPARFLLVGTMNPEEGEVRPQLLDRFGICVAVRGLPEPSRRAEIVRQRLAFEADPQGFVAAHRQEEEALKQRLVLARALLPRVTVGDEALGLAVRLALALGAEGHRADLTTIRAASALASLAGRTEVILADIKQAAVLALRHRRALSLDDEAGDPNLLVEQVEAAAQNLQTETPSPVQSEKKSL
;
A
#
# COMPACT_ATOMS: atom_id res chain seq x y z
N MET A 1 13.46 0.48 30.90
CA MET A 1 14.43 1.49 30.41
C MET A 1 15.36 0.82 29.40
N GLY A 2 15.40 1.22 28.14
CA GLY A 2 16.42 0.72 27.21
C GLY A 2 16.06 0.59 25.73
N TYR A 3 14.79 0.79 25.32
CA TYR A 3 14.41 0.64 23.90
C TYR A 3 14.12 1.97 23.16
N ASN A 4 14.14 3.10 23.86
CA ASN A 4 13.72 4.42 23.32
C ASN A 4 14.85 5.32 22.82
N GLU A 5 16.13 4.97 23.03
CA GLU A 5 17.25 5.79 22.59
C GLU A 5 17.76 5.48 21.18
N ALA A 6 17.56 4.26 20.69
CA ALA A 6 18.00 3.88 19.35
C ALA A 6 17.15 4.50 18.19
N MET A 7 16.03 5.14 18.50
CA MET A 7 15.17 5.81 17.49
C MET A 7 15.49 7.31 17.29
N ARG A 8 16.45 7.87 18.00
CA ARG A 8 16.81 9.32 17.88
C ARG A 8 17.96 9.62 16.91
N VAL A 9 18.62 8.61 16.37
CA VAL A 9 19.50 8.83 15.21
C VAL A 9 18.59 8.94 14.01
N GLY A 10 18.33 10.15 13.54
CA GLY A 10 17.53 10.41 12.33
C GLY A 10 18.15 9.66 11.15
N HIS A 11 17.61 8.48 10.83
CA HIS A 11 18.05 7.75 9.66
C HIS A 11 17.75 8.59 8.43
N ILE A 12 18.79 9.08 7.77
CA ILE A 12 18.69 9.76 6.49
C ILE A 12 18.26 8.71 5.47
N HIS A 13 17.06 8.88 4.88
CA HIS A 13 16.55 7.98 3.87
C HIS A 13 17.10 8.35 2.49
N PHE A 14 17.36 7.33 1.68
CA PHE A 14 17.67 7.52 0.28
C PHE A 14 16.49 8.21 -0.43
N PRO A 15 16.68 9.28 -1.23
CA PRO A 15 15.59 9.97 -1.88
C PRO A 15 14.82 9.07 -2.87
N PHE A 16 13.50 9.18 -2.89
CA PHE A 16 12.65 8.39 -3.77
C PHE A 16 12.89 8.75 -5.25
N THR A 17 13.13 10.02 -5.54
CA THR A 17 13.43 10.53 -6.88
C THR A 17 14.78 10.06 -7.40
N ALA A 18 15.72 9.71 -6.51
CA ALA A 18 17.03 9.18 -6.89
C ALA A 18 16.99 7.67 -7.23
N LEU A 19 15.86 6.99 -7.08
CA LEU A 19 15.71 5.58 -7.46
C LEU A 19 15.80 5.43 -8.98
N VAL A 20 16.82 4.71 -9.44
CA VAL A 20 17.07 4.50 -10.88
C VAL A 20 16.25 3.33 -11.40
N GLY A 21 15.47 3.56 -12.45
CA GLY A 21 14.60 2.55 -13.06
C GLY A 21 13.41 2.16 -12.18
N GLN A 22 12.88 0.95 -12.40
CA GLN A 22 11.78 0.36 -11.62
C GLN A 22 10.52 1.24 -11.59
N GLU A 23 10.16 1.79 -12.74
CA GLU A 23 9.07 2.77 -12.87
C GLU A 23 7.73 2.18 -12.40
N ASP A 24 7.44 0.90 -12.69
CA ASP A 24 6.25 0.20 -12.22
C ASP A 24 6.20 0.12 -10.68
N LEU A 25 7.35 -0.15 -10.04
CA LEU A 25 7.43 -0.18 -8.57
C LEU A 25 7.17 1.20 -7.98
N LYS A 26 7.82 2.23 -8.51
CA LYS A 26 7.61 3.62 -8.07
C LYS A 26 6.16 4.02 -8.24
N LEU A 27 5.57 3.72 -9.39
CA LEU A 27 4.18 4.04 -9.67
C LEU A 27 3.22 3.30 -8.73
N ALA A 28 3.38 2.00 -8.53
CA ALA A 28 2.55 1.20 -7.63
C ALA A 28 2.59 1.73 -6.19
N LEU A 29 3.77 2.09 -5.70
CA LEU A 29 3.95 2.67 -4.37
C LEU A 29 3.25 4.05 -4.25
N LEU A 30 3.38 4.92 -5.25
CA LEU A 30 2.73 6.23 -5.29
C LEU A 30 1.20 6.11 -5.37
N VAL A 31 0.70 5.24 -6.25
CA VAL A 31 -0.74 4.98 -6.42
C VAL A 31 -1.36 4.44 -5.13
N ASN A 32 -0.70 3.48 -4.48
CA ASN A 32 -1.15 2.96 -3.18
C ASN A 32 -1.04 4.02 -2.06
N ALA A 33 -0.03 4.88 -2.11
CA ALA A 33 0.12 5.98 -1.16
C ALA A 33 -0.99 7.03 -1.32
N VAL A 34 -1.47 7.29 -2.54
CA VAL A 34 -2.61 8.19 -2.80
C VAL A 34 -3.91 7.55 -2.34
N ASN A 35 -4.14 6.28 -2.69
CA ASN A 35 -5.38 5.56 -2.36
C ASN A 35 -5.11 4.26 -1.59
N PRO A 36 -5.02 4.30 -0.26
CA PRO A 36 -4.81 3.09 0.55
C PRO A 36 -5.91 2.03 0.41
N ALA A 37 -7.12 2.42 -0.02
CA ALA A 37 -8.23 1.49 -0.23
C ALA A 37 -7.99 0.49 -1.38
N ILE A 38 -6.90 0.63 -2.13
CA ILE A 38 -6.43 -0.34 -3.13
C ILE A 38 -6.14 -1.70 -2.48
N GLY A 39 -5.65 -1.72 -1.23
CA GLY A 39 -5.46 -2.98 -0.49
C GLY A 39 -4.01 -3.49 -0.46
N GLY A 40 -3.04 -2.61 -0.72
CA GLY A 40 -1.61 -2.92 -0.59
C GLY A 40 -0.90 -3.28 -1.90
N VAL A 41 0.42 -3.35 -1.82
CA VAL A 41 1.33 -3.64 -2.94
C VAL A 41 2.13 -4.89 -2.64
N LEU A 42 2.10 -5.87 -3.53
CA LEU A 42 3.01 -7.02 -3.53
C LEU A 42 4.14 -6.79 -4.55
N ILE A 43 5.38 -6.88 -4.10
CA ILE A 43 6.57 -6.69 -4.93
C ILE A 43 7.23 -8.06 -5.13
N ARG A 44 7.08 -8.64 -6.31
CA ARG A 44 7.77 -9.87 -6.71
C ARG A 44 9.13 -9.53 -7.29
N GLY A 45 10.20 -10.18 -6.84
CA GLY A 45 11.51 -9.97 -7.45
C GLY A 45 12.67 -10.50 -6.64
N GLU A 46 13.80 -10.62 -7.30
CA GLU A 46 15.06 -11.15 -6.78
C GLU A 46 15.61 -10.35 -5.61
N LYS A 47 16.44 -10.98 -4.79
CA LYS A 47 17.18 -10.31 -3.72
C LYS A 47 18.10 -9.22 -4.27
N GLY A 48 18.31 -8.14 -3.52
CA GLY A 48 19.24 -7.08 -3.90
C GLY A 48 18.71 -6.07 -4.93
N THR A 49 17.44 -6.15 -5.36
CA THR A 49 16.86 -5.23 -6.34
C THR A 49 16.36 -3.89 -5.76
N GLY A 50 16.64 -3.59 -4.49
CA GLY A 50 16.33 -2.31 -3.86
C GLY A 50 14.88 -2.15 -3.36
N LYS A 51 14.11 -3.24 -3.26
CA LYS A 51 12.70 -3.23 -2.80
C LYS A 51 12.51 -2.50 -1.47
N SER A 52 13.26 -2.89 -0.44
CA SER A 52 13.20 -2.27 0.89
C SER A 52 13.65 -0.81 0.90
N THR A 53 14.62 -0.45 0.03
CA THR A 53 15.08 0.92 -0.15
C THR A 53 13.95 1.79 -0.70
N ALA A 54 13.21 1.31 -1.72
CA ALA A 54 12.09 2.03 -2.32
C ALA A 54 10.95 2.29 -1.31
N VAL A 55 10.64 1.31 -0.45
CA VAL A 55 9.59 1.47 0.57
C VAL A 55 10.00 2.49 1.64
N ARG A 56 11.25 2.45 2.09
CA ARG A 56 11.76 3.45 3.05
C ARG A 56 11.87 4.84 2.44
N ALA A 57 12.25 4.94 1.18
CA ALA A 57 12.28 6.18 0.42
C ALA A 57 10.87 6.80 0.30
N LEU A 58 9.85 5.97 0.02
CA LEU A 58 8.45 6.42 0.03
C LEU A 58 8.06 7.03 1.37
N ALA A 59 8.46 6.41 2.48
CA ALA A 59 8.13 6.95 3.81
C ALA A 59 8.77 8.32 4.07
N GLY A 60 10.02 8.52 3.61
CA GLY A 60 10.69 9.83 3.65
C GLY A 60 10.02 10.89 2.78
N LEU A 61 9.44 10.47 1.66
CA LEU A 61 8.71 11.35 0.74
C LEU A 61 7.36 11.80 1.32
N LEU A 62 6.69 10.96 2.14
CA LEU A 62 5.37 11.29 2.67
C LEU A 62 5.45 12.47 3.68
N PRO A 63 4.44 13.37 3.71
CA PRO A 63 4.43 14.49 4.63
C PRO A 63 4.36 14.03 6.09
N GLU A 64 4.96 14.79 6.99
CA GLU A 64 4.77 14.60 8.43
C GLU A 64 3.28 14.60 8.80
N GLN A 65 2.94 13.80 9.78
CA GLN A 65 1.57 13.62 10.24
C GLN A 65 1.32 14.41 11.52
N GLU A 66 0.20 15.11 11.56
CA GLU A 66 -0.35 15.63 12.80
C GLU A 66 -0.99 14.48 13.59
N VAL A 67 -0.58 14.37 14.85
CA VAL A 67 -1.05 13.34 15.77
C VAL A 67 -1.39 13.93 17.13
N VAL A 68 -2.28 13.26 17.85
CA VAL A 68 -2.54 13.60 19.26
C VAL A 68 -1.27 13.34 20.06
N ALA A 69 -0.77 14.37 20.74
CA ALA A 69 0.46 14.26 21.54
C ALA A 69 0.30 13.21 22.65
N GLY A 70 1.28 12.30 22.74
CA GLY A 70 1.28 11.19 23.70
C GLY A 70 0.34 10.05 23.37
N CYS A 71 -0.33 10.05 22.21
CA CYS A 71 -1.11 8.91 21.75
C CYS A 71 -0.22 7.81 21.21
N LEU A 72 -0.34 6.59 21.73
CA LEU A 72 0.43 5.42 21.28
C LEU A 72 0.12 5.04 19.83
N TYR A 73 -1.14 5.21 19.41
CA TYR A 73 -1.60 4.89 18.07
C TYR A 73 -1.31 6.01 17.06
N GLY A 74 -1.04 7.25 17.53
CA GLY A 74 -0.89 8.39 16.63
C GLY A 74 -2.18 8.80 15.93
N CYS A 75 -3.30 8.80 16.65
CA CYS A 75 -4.59 9.25 16.14
C CYS A 75 -4.51 10.68 15.59
N HIS A 76 -5.26 10.94 14.51
CA HIS A 76 -5.38 12.29 13.97
C HIS A 76 -6.14 13.19 14.96
N PRO A 77 -5.70 14.44 15.23
CA PRO A 77 -6.34 15.30 16.23
C PRO A 77 -7.84 15.57 15.96
N GLN A 78 -8.24 15.57 14.71
CA GLN A 78 -9.64 15.72 14.29
C GLN A 78 -10.40 14.41 14.18
N GLY A 79 -9.73 13.24 14.37
CA GLY A 79 -10.37 11.92 14.33
C GLY A 79 -10.79 11.46 12.94
N VAL A 80 -10.15 11.95 11.88
CA VAL A 80 -10.46 11.59 10.48
C VAL A 80 -10.39 10.08 10.25
N ASP A 81 -9.44 9.39 10.91
CA ASP A 81 -9.22 7.95 10.81
C ASP A 81 -9.77 7.17 12.02
N GLY A 82 -10.61 7.81 12.84
CA GLY A 82 -11.08 7.29 14.11
C GLY A 82 -10.16 7.66 15.29
N PHE A 83 -10.65 7.47 16.50
CA PHE A 83 -9.90 7.64 17.75
C PHE A 83 -9.74 6.29 18.44
N CYS A 84 -8.61 6.10 19.11
CA CYS A 84 -8.52 5.06 20.14
C CYS A 84 -9.29 5.49 21.41
N ASP A 85 -9.60 4.54 22.28
CA ASP A 85 -10.37 4.77 23.51
C ASP A 85 -9.75 5.84 24.40
N ASP A 86 -8.42 5.92 24.48
CA ASP A 86 -7.73 6.94 25.27
C ASP A 86 -7.95 8.34 24.70
N CYS A 87 -7.82 8.51 23.39
CA CYS A 87 -8.10 9.78 22.73
C CYS A 87 -9.58 10.19 22.85
N LEU A 88 -10.51 9.22 22.79
CA LEU A 88 -11.94 9.49 23.02
C LEU A 88 -12.18 10.01 24.44
N ARG A 89 -11.62 9.34 25.46
CA ARG A 89 -11.73 9.77 26.87
C ARG A 89 -11.13 11.17 27.07
N ARG A 90 -9.94 11.42 26.52
CA ARG A 90 -9.26 12.74 26.62
C ARG A 90 -10.05 13.84 25.92
N LYS A 91 -10.65 13.56 24.78
CA LYS A 91 -11.49 14.50 24.03
C LYS A 91 -12.75 14.90 24.79
N VAL A 92 -13.35 13.97 25.56
CA VAL A 92 -14.54 14.24 26.39
C VAL A 92 -14.16 15.03 27.62
N ALA A 93 -12.96 14.79 28.20
CA ALA A 93 -12.53 15.45 29.45
C ALA A 93 -11.99 16.87 29.21
N ASP A 94 -11.47 17.16 28.02
CA ASP A 94 -10.79 18.41 27.68
C ASP A 94 -11.30 18.95 26.35
N ASN A 95 -11.49 20.27 26.23
CA ASN A 95 -12.02 20.91 25.02
C ASN A 95 -11.05 20.89 23.82
N GLY A 96 -10.01 20.10 23.85
CA GLY A 96 -9.05 19.91 22.75
C GLY A 96 -8.01 18.85 23.04
N LEU A 97 -7.47 18.26 21.97
CA LEU A 97 -6.36 17.31 22.05
C LEU A 97 -5.06 18.03 21.64
N PRO A 98 -4.01 18.00 22.47
CA PRO A 98 -2.74 18.61 22.08
C PRO A 98 -2.17 17.92 20.84
N VAL A 99 -1.60 18.72 19.92
CA VAL A 99 -1.11 18.25 18.62
C VAL A 99 0.40 18.20 18.63
N SER A 100 0.95 17.14 18.07
CA SER A 100 2.37 17.02 17.72
C SER A 100 2.52 16.56 16.28
N ARG A 101 3.71 16.71 15.70
CA ARG A 101 4.04 16.20 14.35
C ARG A 101 5.05 15.07 14.47
N ARG A 102 4.86 14.06 13.63
CA ARG A 102 5.79 12.94 13.51
C ARG A 102 5.97 12.53 12.05
N PRO A 103 7.13 11.98 11.68
CA PRO A 103 7.28 11.32 10.39
C PRO A 103 6.34 10.12 10.26
N VAL A 104 6.06 9.70 9.02
CA VAL A 104 5.27 8.49 8.75
C VAL A 104 6.02 7.27 9.28
N PRO A 105 5.45 6.48 10.21
CA PRO A 105 6.13 5.31 10.74
C PRO A 105 6.24 4.21 9.69
N VAL A 106 7.42 3.59 9.61
CA VAL A 106 7.63 2.34 8.85
C VAL A 106 7.88 1.24 9.86
N VAL A 107 7.01 0.25 9.86
CA VAL A 107 7.15 -0.92 10.73
C VAL A 107 7.44 -2.13 9.84
N THR A 108 8.61 -2.74 10.05
CA THR A 108 8.95 -4.01 9.41
C THR A 108 8.44 -5.15 10.27
N LEU A 109 7.68 -6.06 9.66
CA LEU A 109 7.20 -7.26 10.32
C LEU A 109 8.33 -8.30 10.34
N PRO A 110 8.76 -8.79 11.54
CA PRO A 110 9.71 -9.88 11.62
C PRO A 110 9.10 -11.20 11.15
N LEU A 111 9.84 -12.04 10.44
CA LEU A 111 9.37 -13.36 9.97
C LEU A 111 8.90 -14.27 11.09
N GLY A 112 9.48 -14.19 12.28
CA GLY A 112 9.08 -14.95 13.47
C GLY A 112 8.07 -14.21 14.35
N ALA A 113 7.30 -13.24 13.83
CA ALA A 113 6.31 -12.55 14.64
C ALA A 113 5.13 -13.46 14.97
N THR A 114 4.78 -13.55 16.24
CA THR A 114 3.58 -14.24 16.70
C THR A 114 2.36 -13.32 16.54
N GLU A 115 1.17 -13.91 16.45
CA GLU A 115 -0.10 -13.19 16.36
C GLU A 115 -0.24 -12.15 17.47
N ASP A 116 0.05 -12.52 18.73
CA ASP A 116 0.02 -11.63 19.89
C ASP A 116 0.91 -10.39 19.72
N ARG A 117 2.08 -10.58 19.17
CA ARG A 117 3.01 -9.48 18.91
C ARG A 117 2.53 -8.55 17.82
N VAL A 118 1.77 -9.06 16.88
CA VAL A 118 1.22 -8.29 15.75
C VAL A 118 -0.05 -7.55 16.16
N LEU A 119 -1.04 -8.27 16.67
CA LEU A 119 -2.34 -7.73 17.04
C LEU A 119 -2.33 -7.01 18.39
N GLY A 120 -1.52 -7.51 19.32
CA GLY A 120 -1.53 -7.15 20.72
C GLY A 120 -2.18 -8.24 21.59
N THR A 121 -1.99 -8.12 22.87
CA THR A 121 -2.47 -9.12 23.86
C THR A 121 -3.11 -8.45 25.07
N LEU A 122 -3.86 -9.24 25.84
CA LEU A 122 -4.34 -8.81 27.14
C LEU A 122 -3.29 -9.09 28.21
N ASP A 123 -2.97 -8.09 29.02
CA ASP A 123 -2.13 -8.25 30.19
C ASP A 123 -2.90 -9.03 31.27
N LEU A 124 -2.70 -10.36 31.28
CA LEU A 124 -3.35 -11.27 32.23
C LEU A 124 -2.86 -11.05 33.65
N GLU A 125 -1.60 -10.62 33.86
CA GLU A 125 -1.06 -10.34 35.19
C GLU A 125 -1.73 -9.14 35.81
N ALA A 126 -1.88 -8.05 35.09
CA ALA A 126 -2.63 -6.87 35.54
C ALA A 126 -4.11 -7.19 35.80
N ALA A 127 -4.71 -8.08 34.99
CA ALA A 127 -6.08 -8.52 35.19
C ALA A 127 -6.26 -9.34 36.47
N LEU A 128 -5.31 -10.22 36.81
CA LEU A 128 -5.35 -11.09 37.98
C LEU A 128 -4.98 -10.33 39.29
N HIS A 129 -3.98 -9.44 39.25
CA HIS A 129 -3.47 -8.77 40.44
C HIS A 129 -4.20 -7.45 40.76
N GLU A 130 -4.60 -6.72 39.74
CA GLU A 130 -5.22 -5.38 39.92
C GLU A 130 -6.72 -5.37 39.59
N GLY A 131 -7.29 -6.46 39.08
CA GLY A 131 -8.67 -6.51 38.60
C GLY A 131 -8.93 -5.57 37.39
N ARG A 132 -7.85 -5.07 36.77
CA ARG A 132 -7.91 -4.16 35.64
C ARG A 132 -7.48 -4.86 34.37
N ARG A 133 -8.38 -4.87 33.39
CA ARG A 133 -8.08 -5.37 32.04
C ARG A 133 -7.24 -4.33 31.30
N ARG A 134 -5.99 -4.67 31.04
CA ARG A 134 -5.07 -3.81 30.28
C ARG A 134 -4.76 -4.48 28.96
N PHE A 135 -4.91 -3.75 27.86
CA PHE A 135 -4.49 -4.20 26.54
C PHE A 135 -3.06 -3.74 26.26
N GLU A 136 -2.18 -4.65 25.85
CA GLU A 136 -0.85 -4.36 25.35
C GLU A 136 -0.89 -4.25 23.82
N PRO A 137 -0.72 -3.04 23.26
CA PRO A 137 -0.79 -2.84 21.82
C PRO A 137 0.34 -3.51 21.05
N GLY A 138 0.00 -4.25 19.99
CA GLY A 138 0.94 -4.89 19.09
C GLY A 138 1.55 -3.96 18.03
N LEU A 139 2.15 -4.57 17.00
CA LEU A 139 2.77 -3.85 15.88
C LEU A 139 1.74 -3.03 15.09
N LEU A 140 0.49 -3.52 14.94
CA LEU A 140 -0.56 -2.84 14.21
C LEU A 140 -0.97 -1.50 14.86
N ALA A 141 -0.86 -1.38 16.17
CA ALA A 141 -1.06 -0.10 16.85
C ALA A 141 0.01 0.93 16.47
N ARG A 142 1.26 0.48 16.36
CA ARG A 142 2.41 1.35 16.05
C ARG A 142 2.41 1.81 14.59
N VAL A 143 1.87 0.98 13.68
CA VAL A 143 1.87 1.26 12.24
C VAL A 143 0.67 2.09 11.79
N HIS A 144 -0.28 2.37 12.68
CA HIS A 144 -1.45 3.19 12.31
C HIS A 144 -1.03 4.50 11.63
N ARG A 145 -1.61 4.76 10.45
CA ARG A 145 -1.28 5.85 9.52
C ARG A 145 0.15 5.78 8.94
N GLY A 146 0.79 4.61 9.02
CA GLY A 146 2.14 4.34 8.55
C GLY A 146 2.22 3.36 7.39
N ILE A 147 3.38 2.73 7.25
CA ILE A 147 3.66 1.69 6.26
C ILE A 147 4.03 0.41 7.01
N LEU A 148 3.26 -0.66 6.80
CA LEU A 148 3.62 -2.00 7.21
C LEU A 148 4.40 -2.66 6.08
N TYR A 149 5.66 -2.94 6.33
CA TYR A 149 6.54 -3.62 5.39
C TYR A 149 6.75 -5.07 5.83
N ILE A 150 6.41 -5.99 4.94
CA ILE A 150 6.59 -7.43 5.13
C ILE A 150 7.65 -7.89 4.15
N ASP A 151 8.82 -8.26 4.65
CA ASP A 151 9.85 -8.87 3.80
C ASP A 151 9.59 -10.36 3.70
N GLU A 152 9.61 -10.89 2.47
CA GLU A 152 9.40 -12.32 2.19
C GLU A 152 8.03 -12.82 2.75
N VAL A 153 6.94 -12.23 2.28
CA VAL A 153 5.57 -12.57 2.73
C VAL A 153 5.22 -14.05 2.54
N ASN A 154 5.86 -14.72 1.57
CA ASN A 154 5.73 -16.15 1.30
C ASN A 154 6.30 -17.04 2.41
N LEU A 155 7.09 -16.50 3.33
CA LEU A 155 7.65 -17.23 4.49
C LEU A 155 6.85 -17.03 5.78
N LEU A 156 5.83 -16.15 5.76
CA LEU A 156 4.94 -15.98 6.90
C LEU A 156 3.87 -17.08 6.93
N GLU A 157 3.37 -17.36 8.13
CA GLU A 157 2.20 -18.22 8.29
C GLU A 157 0.98 -17.60 7.59
N ASP A 158 0.28 -18.38 6.77
CA ASP A 158 -0.87 -17.92 5.98
C ASP A 158 -1.94 -17.21 6.83
N HIS A 159 -2.23 -17.76 8.01
CA HIS A 159 -3.19 -17.19 8.95
C HIS A 159 -2.81 -15.74 9.35
N LEU A 160 -1.53 -15.49 9.59
CA LEU A 160 -1.04 -14.17 9.94
C LEU A 160 -1.17 -13.19 8.75
N VAL A 161 -0.87 -13.66 7.53
CA VAL A 161 -1.05 -12.86 6.31
C VAL A 161 -2.53 -12.53 6.10
N ASP A 162 -3.44 -13.49 6.30
CA ASP A 162 -4.89 -13.27 6.22
C ASP A 162 -5.36 -12.18 7.18
N ILE A 163 -4.96 -12.25 8.45
CA ILE A 163 -5.28 -11.23 9.45
C ILE A 163 -4.78 -9.85 9.02
N LEU A 164 -3.53 -9.76 8.57
CA LEU A 164 -2.95 -8.49 8.13
C LEU A 164 -3.70 -7.87 6.96
N LEU A 165 -4.11 -8.69 5.99
CA LEU A 165 -4.89 -8.25 4.84
C LEU A 165 -6.30 -7.81 5.24
N ASP A 166 -6.94 -8.50 6.20
CA ASP A 166 -8.25 -8.12 6.73
C ASP A 166 -8.19 -6.79 7.48
N VAL A 167 -7.18 -6.59 8.32
CA VAL A 167 -6.98 -5.33 9.02
C VAL A 167 -6.63 -4.20 8.04
N ALA A 168 -5.81 -4.46 7.02
CA ALA A 168 -5.52 -3.48 5.98
C ALA A 168 -6.77 -3.04 5.21
N ALA A 169 -7.71 -3.96 4.98
CA ALA A 169 -8.98 -3.69 4.30
C ALA A 169 -9.99 -2.95 5.20
N SER A 170 -10.14 -3.37 6.46
CA SER A 170 -11.10 -2.78 7.42
C SER A 170 -10.61 -1.47 8.02
N GLY A 171 -9.30 -1.31 8.19
CA GLY A 171 -8.67 -0.18 8.88
C GLY A 171 -8.83 -0.21 10.40
N VAL A 172 -9.27 -1.35 10.95
CA VAL A 172 -9.48 -1.54 12.39
C VAL A 172 -8.90 -2.90 12.79
N ASN A 173 -8.12 -2.91 13.86
CA ASN A 173 -7.69 -4.15 14.50
C ASN A 173 -8.67 -4.48 15.63
N VAL A 174 -9.25 -5.69 15.58
CA VAL A 174 -10.15 -6.21 16.61
C VAL A 174 -9.50 -7.45 17.22
N VAL A 175 -9.33 -7.45 18.53
CA VAL A 175 -8.77 -8.57 19.30
C VAL A 175 -9.83 -9.08 20.24
N GLU A 176 -10.27 -10.31 20.02
CA GLU A 176 -11.27 -10.99 20.86
C GLU A 176 -10.61 -12.15 21.59
N ARG A 177 -10.59 -12.07 22.92
CA ARG A 177 -10.06 -13.15 23.80
C ARG A 177 -10.87 -13.22 25.08
N GLU A 178 -11.20 -14.43 25.50
CA GLU A 178 -11.82 -14.75 26.79
C GLU A 178 -13.00 -13.82 27.16
N SER A 179 -13.91 -13.58 26.21
CA SER A 179 -15.07 -12.70 26.38
C SER A 179 -14.73 -11.21 26.50
N VAL A 180 -13.51 -10.79 26.11
CA VAL A 180 -13.11 -9.39 25.99
C VAL A 180 -12.86 -9.08 24.54
N SER A 181 -13.52 -8.03 24.04
CA SER A 181 -13.24 -7.45 22.72
C SER A 181 -12.57 -6.10 22.90
N PHE A 182 -11.45 -5.91 22.23
CA PHE A 182 -10.72 -4.65 22.16
C PHE A 182 -10.51 -4.26 20.69
N ALA A 183 -10.79 -3.02 20.36
CA ALA A 183 -10.62 -2.51 19.00
C ALA A 183 -9.84 -1.21 18.98
N HIS A 184 -8.99 -1.04 17.97
CA HIS A 184 -8.31 0.23 17.73
C HIS A 184 -8.14 0.50 16.24
N PRO A 185 -8.02 1.79 15.83
CA PRO A 185 -7.72 2.13 14.45
C PRO A 185 -6.36 1.54 14.03
N ALA A 186 -6.32 0.92 12.86
CA ALA A 186 -5.11 0.30 12.29
C ALA A 186 -5.08 0.49 10.76
N ARG A 187 -5.20 1.72 10.29
CA ARG A 187 -5.08 2.06 8.86
C ARG A 187 -3.62 2.22 8.49
N PHE A 188 -3.14 1.52 7.50
CA PHE A 188 -1.75 1.56 7.06
C PHE A 188 -1.64 1.21 5.57
N LEU A 189 -0.52 1.60 4.96
CA LEU A 189 -0.12 1.11 3.65
C LEU A 189 0.56 -0.24 3.83
N LEU A 190 0.00 -1.28 3.24
CA LEU A 190 0.59 -2.61 3.25
C LEU A 190 1.54 -2.75 2.06
N VAL A 191 2.78 -3.14 2.31
CA VAL A 191 3.75 -3.47 1.26
C VAL A 191 4.40 -4.80 1.62
N GLY A 192 4.13 -5.82 0.81
CA GLY A 192 4.76 -7.13 0.92
C GLY A 192 5.81 -7.31 -0.17
N THR A 193 6.91 -8.02 0.13
CA THR A 193 7.84 -8.51 -0.88
C THR A 193 7.80 -10.03 -0.93
N MET A 194 8.10 -10.58 -2.08
CA MET A 194 8.36 -12.01 -2.23
C MET A 194 9.49 -12.26 -3.21
N ASN A 195 10.27 -13.28 -2.94
CA ASN A 195 11.22 -13.85 -3.88
C ASN A 195 10.63 -15.15 -4.44
N PRO A 196 10.38 -15.24 -5.76
CA PRO A 196 9.85 -16.47 -6.37
C PRO A 196 10.71 -17.72 -6.14
N GLU A 197 12.02 -17.55 -5.93
CA GLU A 197 12.95 -18.66 -5.67
C GLU A 197 12.74 -19.31 -4.28
N GLU A 198 12.12 -18.59 -3.34
CA GLU A 198 11.88 -19.06 -1.96
C GLU A 198 10.47 -19.64 -1.77
N GLY A 199 9.71 -19.76 -2.84
CA GLY A 199 8.35 -20.30 -2.84
C GLY A 199 7.32 -19.28 -3.30
N GLU A 200 6.11 -19.75 -3.54
CA GLU A 200 5.00 -18.94 -3.99
C GLU A 200 4.03 -18.61 -2.84
N VAL A 201 3.38 -17.47 -2.96
CA VAL A 201 2.24 -17.11 -2.11
C VAL A 201 1.00 -17.80 -2.64
N ARG A 202 0.18 -18.36 -1.76
CA ARG A 202 -1.07 -19.03 -2.16
C ARG A 202 -1.95 -18.09 -3.00
N PRO A 203 -2.63 -18.60 -4.04
CA PRO A 203 -3.46 -17.78 -4.92
C PRO A 203 -4.52 -16.94 -4.17
N GLN A 204 -5.10 -17.50 -3.10
CA GLN A 204 -6.11 -16.83 -2.29
C GLN A 204 -5.55 -15.59 -1.54
N LEU A 205 -4.27 -15.65 -1.12
CA LEU A 205 -3.59 -14.51 -0.49
C LEU A 205 -3.15 -13.49 -1.55
N LEU A 206 -2.68 -13.98 -2.70
CA LEU A 206 -2.33 -13.11 -3.84
C LEU A 206 -3.49 -12.24 -4.27
N ASP A 207 -4.69 -12.82 -4.43
CA ASP A 207 -5.90 -12.07 -4.83
C ASP A 207 -6.28 -10.97 -3.85
N ARG A 208 -5.87 -11.07 -2.57
CA ARG A 208 -6.18 -10.06 -1.54
C ARG A 208 -5.28 -8.84 -1.62
N PHE A 209 -4.06 -8.95 -2.19
CA PHE A 209 -3.26 -7.77 -2.51
C PHE A 209 -3.90 -6.98 -3.65
N GLY A 210 -3.92 -5.65 -3.51
CA GLY A 210 -4.52 -4.78 -4.52
C GLY A 210 -3.68 -4.75 -5.80
N ILE A 211 -2.40 -4.46 -5.67
CA ILE A 211 -1.45 -4.28 -6.77
C ILE A 211 -0.31 -5.29 -6.64
N CYS A 212 0.15 -5.83 -7.78
CA CYS A 212 1.36 -6.64 -7.83
C CYS A 212 2.29 -6.10 -8.92
N VAL A 213 3.56 -5.92 -8.56
CA VAL A 213 4.61 -5.50 -9.49
C VAL A 213 5.77 -6.48 -9.50
N ALA A 214 6.35 -6.71 -10.68
CA ALA A 214 7.56 -7.50 -10.82
C ALA A 214 8.78 -6.57 -10.91
N VAL A 215 9.77 -6.86 -10.08
CA VAL A 215 11.03 -6.12 -10.02
C VAL A 215 12.16 -7.06 -10.41
N ARG A 216 12.88 -6.68 -11.46
CA ARG A 216 14.06 -7.43 -11.95
C ARG A 216 15.30 -6.56 -11.89
N GLY A 217 16.47 -7.19 -11.87
CA GLY A 217 17.71 -6.48 -12.08
C GLY A 217 17.71 -5.81 -13.45
N LEU A 218 18.20 -4.57 -13.55
CA LEU A 218 18.29 -3.87 -14.82
C LEU A 218 19.35 -4.54 -15.69
N PRO A 219 19.04 -4.93 -16.94
CA PRO A 219 19.99 -5.60 -17.82
C PRO A 219 21.03 -4.62 -18.40
N GLU A 220 20.69 -3.33 -18.54
CA GLU A 220 21.57 -2.36 -19.16
C GLU A 220 22.74 -1.98 -18.23
N PRO A 221 24.01 -2.18 -18.70
CA PRO A 221 25.20 -1.88 -17.90
C PRO A 221 25.27 -0.41 -17.44
N SER A 222 24.83 0.53 -18.28
CA SER A 222 24.80 1.96 -17.97
C SER A 222 23.90 2.29 -16.80
N ARG A 223 22.69 1.73 -16.76
CA ARG A 223 21.74 1.90 -15.66
C ARG A 223 22.20 1.22 -14.38
N ARG A 224 22.82 0.03 -14.49
CA ARG A 224 23.42 -0.62 -13.32
C ARG A 224 24.57 0.20 -12.74
N ALA A 225 25.43 0.76 -13.59
CA ALA A 225 26.50 1.65 -13.16
C ALA A 225 25.94 2.90 -12.48
N GLU A 226 24.82 3.43 -12.95
CA GLU A 226 24.15 4.57 -12.32
C GLU A 226 23.64 4.22 -10.92
N ILE A 227 22.97 3.07 -10.73
CA ILE A 227 22.55 2.61 -9.38
C ILE A 227 23.75 2.59 -8.43
N VAL A 228 24.89 2.03 -8.88
CA VAL A 228 26.09 1.95 -8.04
C VAL A 228 26.63 3.35 -7.72
N ARG A 229 26.72 4.25 -8.70
CA ARG A 229 27.16 5.63 -8.47
C ARG A 229 26.27 6.37 -7.48
N GLN A 230 24.96 6.30 -7.63
CA GLN A 230 23.99 6.93 -6.73
C GLN A 230 24.14 6.37 -5.30
N ARG A 231 24.34 5.07 -5.18
CA ARG A 231 24.52 4.42 -3.87
C ARG A 231 25.81 4.86 -3.19
N LEU A 232 26.94 4.85 -3.92
CA LEU A 232 28.24 5.29 -3.41
C LEU A 232 28.25 6.78 -3.05
N ALA A 233 27.61 7.63 -3.86
CA ALA A 233 27.45 9.05 -3.57
C ALA A 233 26.64 9.27 -2.28
N PHE A 234 25.55 8.55 -2.11
CA PHE A 234 24.75 8.60 -0.88
C PHE A 234 25.54 8.12 0.36
N GLU A 235 26.34 7.07 0.24
CA GLU A 235 27.15 6.53 1.33
C GLU A 235 28.31 7.49 1.72
N ALA A 236 28.86 8.20 0.73
CA ALA A 236 29.95 9.15 0.95
C ALA A 236 29.46 10.44 1.66
N ASP A 237 28.32 10.99 1.26
CA ASP A 237 27.71 12.18 1.87
C ASP A 237 26.18 12.09 1.82
N PRO A 238 25.54 11.43 2.79
CA PRO A 238 24.08 11.30 2.80
C PRO A 238 23.35 12.64 2.86
N GLN A 239 23.89 13.64 3.57
CA GLN A 239 23.24 14.95 3.74
C GLN A 239 23.30 15.76 2.44
N GLY A 240 24.47 15.85 1.83
CA GLY A 240 24.65 16.52 0.55
C GLY A 240 23.86 15.85 -0.58
N PHE A 241 23.82 14.51 -0.59
CA PHE A 241 23.04 13.75 -1.55
C PHE A 241 21.54 14.05 -1.44
N VAL A 242 20.97 14.03 -0.24
CA VAL A 242 19.57 14.39 0.00
C VAL A 242 19.30 15.84 -0.35
N ALA A 243 20.24 16.75 -0.02
CA ALA A 243 20.10 18.16 -0.36
C ALA A 243 20.05 18.40 -1.88
N ALA A 244 20.83 17.62 -2.67
CA ALA A 244 20.82 17.71 -4.13
C ALA A 244 19.46 17.29 -4.76
N HIS A 245 18.75 16.34 -4.15
CA HIS A 245 17.45 15.86 -4.64
C HIS A 245 16.25 16.57 -4.00
N ARG A 246 16.48 17.52 -3.10
CA ARG A 246 15.41 18.17 -2.30
C ARG A 246 14.32 18.80 -3.16
N GLN A 247 14.65 19.44 -4.25
CA GLN A 247 13.67 20.12 -5.10
C GLN A 247 12.71 19.11 -5.76
N GLU A 248 13.22 18.00 -6.26
CA GLU A 248 12.43 16.95 -6.90
C GLU A 248 11.57 16.20 -5.86
N GLU A 249 12.14 15.90 -4.70
CA GLU A 249 11.43 15.29 -3.58
C GLU A 249 10.26 16.17 -3.10
N GLU A 250 10.48 17.46 -2.93
CA GLU A 250 9.44 18.38 -2.47
C GLU A 250 8.34 18.55 -3.52
N ALA A 251 8.70 18.62 -4.81
CA ALA A 251 7.72 18.67 -5.90
C ALA A 251 6.86 17.39 -5.94
N LEU A 252 7.46 16.21 -5.79
CA LEU A 252 6.74 14.95 -5.76
C LEU A 252 5.87 14.82 -4.50
N LYS A 253 6.36 15.25 -3.35
CA LYS A 253 5.60 15.31 -2.09
C LYS A 253 4.37 16.20 -2.20
N GLN A 254 4.52 17.40 -2.76
CA GLN A 254 3.39 18.31 -3.01
C GLN A 254 2.37 17.69 -3.97
N ARG A 255 2.84 17.03 -5.04
CA ARG A 255 1.99 16.30 -5.96
C ARG A 255 1.18 15.20 -5.26
N LEU A 256 1.78 14.45 -4.34
CA LEU A 256 1.08 13.45 -3.54
C LEU A 256 0.02 14.06 -2.62
N VAL A 257 0.34 15.17 -1.95
CA VAL A 257 -0.61 15.87 -1.07
C VAL A 257 -1.82 16.35 -1.87
N LEU A 258 -1.58 17.00 -3.02
CA LEU A 258 -2.65 17.46 -3.90
C LEU A 258 -3.48 16.31 -4.45
N ALA A 259 -2.84 15.21 -4.87
CA ALA A 259 -3.53 14.02 -5.36
C ALA A 259 -4.46 13.42 -4.31
N ARG A 260 -3.99 13.29 -3.05
CA ARG A 260 -4.84 12.80 -1.94
C ARG A 260 -6.05 13.71 -1.69
N ALA A 261 -5.87 15.02 -1.74
CA ALA A 261 -6.94 15.98 -1.58
C ALA A 261 -7.94 15.96 -2.77
N LEU A 262 -7.45 15.65 -3.97
CA LEU A 262 -8.25 15.58 -5.19
C LEU A 262 -9.04 14.27 -5.31
N LEU A 263 -8.49 13.16 -4.81
CA LEU A 263 -9.04 11.81 -4.97
C LEU A 263 -10.55 11.67 -4.68
N PRO A 264 -11.12 12.27 -3.60
CA PRO A 264 -12.56 12.18 -3.33
C PRO A 264 -13.45 12.87 -4.39
N ARG A 265 -12.86 13.67 -5.27
CA ARG A 265 -13.55 14.42 -6.33
C ARG A 265 -13.38 13.79 -7.71
N VAL A 266 -12.60 12.71 -7.79
CA VAL A 266 -12.36 11.98 -9.05
C VAL A 266 -13.60 11.16 -9.39
N THR A 267 -14.12 11.38 -10.59
CA THR A 267 -15.27 10.65 -11.14
C THR A 267 -14.83 9.59 -12.15
N VAL A 268 -15.60 8.54 -12.25
CA VAL A 268 -15.40 7.44 -13.21
C VAL A 268 -16.63 7.37 -14.09
N GLY A 269 -16.46 7.66 -15.37
CA GLY A 269 -17.56 7.55 -16.36
C GLY A 269 -17.86 6.09 -16.72
N ASP A 270 -19.06 5.85 -17.28
CA ASP A 270 -19.53 4.50 -17.65
C ASP A 270 -18.62 3.81 -18.67
N GLU A 271 -18.00 4.56 -19.58
CA GLU A 271 -17.05 4.02 -20.56
C GLU A 271 -15.79 3.47 -19.87
N ALA A 272 -15.22 4.21 -18.94
CA ALA A 272 -14.05 3.80 -18.17
C ALA A 272 -14.38 2.59 -17.26
N LEU A 273 -15.54 2.62 -16.61
CA LEU A 273 -16.03 1.48 -15.82
C LEU A 273 -16.22 0.23 -16.69
N GLY A 274 -16.87 0.40 -17.83
CA GLY A 274 -17.08 -0.69 -18.78
C GLY A 274 -15.78 -1.28 -19.31
N LEU A 275 -14.77 -0.45 -19.59
CA LEU A 275 -13.45 -0.93 -20.01
C LEU A 275 -12.77 -1.73 -18.90
N ALA A 276 -12.80 -1.26 -17.65
CA ALA A 276 -12.17 -1.97 -16.51
C ALA A 276 -12.75 -3.37 -16.34
N VAL A 277 -14.09 -3.51 -16.37
CA VAL A 277 -14.78 -4.81 -16.24
C VAL A 277 -14.43 -5.72 -17.42
N ARG A 278 -14.48 -5.21 -18.65
CA ARG A 278 -14.16 -6.01 -19.85
C ARG A 278 -12.71 -6.49 -19.86
N LEU A 279 -11.75 -5.65 -19.42
CA LEU A 279 -10.35 -6.04 -19.29
C LEU A 279 -10.16 -7.14 -18.23
N ALA A 280 -10.82 -7.02 -17.08
CA ALA A 280 -10.77 -8.04 -16.04
C ALA A 280 -11.30 -9.39 -16.55
N LEU A 281 -12.43 -9.39 -17.25
CA LEU A 281 -13.02 -10.59 -17.85
C LEU A 281 -12.12 -11.18 -18.96
N ALA A 282 -11.60 -10.35 -19.86
CA ALA A 282 -10.74 -10.78 -20.96
C ALA A 282 -9.43 -11.43 -20.48
N LEU A 283 -8.92 -10.98 -19.31
CA LEU A 283 -7.70 -11.52 -18.70
C LEU A 283 -8.01 -12.66 -17.70
N GLY A 284 -9.26 -13.12 -17.60
CA GLY A 284 -9.64 -14.26 -16.76
C GLY A 284 -9.60 -13.97 -15.25
N ALA A 285 -9.74 -12.71 -14.84
CA ALA A 285 -9.81 -12.39 -13.42
C ALA A 285 -11.17 -12.82 -12.85
N GLU A 286 -11.14 -13.52 -11.73
CA GLU A 286 -12.33 -13.98 -11.03
C GLU A 286 -12.82 -12.94 -10.00
N GLY A 287 -14.18 -12.82 -9.90
CA GLY A 287 -14.83 -11.96 -8.91
C GLY A 287 -14.66 -10.45 -9.18
N HIS A 288 -15.22 -9.62 -8.30
CA HIS A 288 -15.30 -8.16 -8.48
C HIS A 288 -14.14 -7.38 -7.85
N ARG A 289 -13.22 -8.06 -7.15
CA ARG A 289 -12.08 -7.41 -6.51
C ARG A 289 -11.13 -6.81 -7.53
N ALA A 290 -10.93 -7.49 -8.66
CA ALA A 290 -10.16 -7.02 -9.80
C ALA A 290 -10.69 -5.71 -10.36
N ASP A 291 -12.01 -5.65 -10.60
CA ASP A 291 -12.70 -4.46 -11.12
C ASP A 291 -12.52 -3.26 -10.18
N LEU A 292 -12.86 -3.47 -8.89
CA LEU A 292 -12.75 -2.44 -7.86
C LEU A 292 -11.32 -1.92 -7.70
N THR A 293 -10.33 -2.82 -7.72
CA THR A 293 -8.92 -2.44 -7.58
C THR A 293 -8.45 -1.64 -8.79
N THR A 294 -8.82 -2.05 -10.00
CA THR A 294 -8.51 -1.33 -11.24
C THR A 294 -9.08 0.08 -11.21
N ILE A 295 -10.35 0.25 -10.82
CA ILE A 295 -10.99 1.56 -10.70
C ILE A 295 -10.31 2.43 -9.64
N ARG A 296 -10.00 1.86 -8.46
CA ARG A 296 -9.32 2.60 -7.38
C ARG A 296 -7.91 3.05 -7.79
N ALA A 297 -7.17 2.20 -8.50
CA ALA A 297 -5.86 2.53 -9.03
C ALA A 297 -5.94 3.58 -10.13
N ALA A 298 -6.89 3.47 -11.06
CA ALA A 298 -7.12 4.47 -12.11
C ALA A 298 -7.52 5.84 -11.53
N SER A 299 -8.38 5.86 -10.50
CA SER A 299 -8.73 7.10 -9.80
C SER A 299 -7.51 7.75 -9.12
N ALA A 300 -6.61 6.93 -8.54
CA ALA A 300 -5.36 7.44 -7.99
C ALA A 300 -4.41 7.98 -9.07
N LEU A 301 -4.34 7.33 -10.25
CA LEU A 301 -3.57 7.80 -11.41
C LEU A 301 -4.11 9.14 -11.93
N ALA A 302 -5.43 9.25 -12.10
CA ALA A 302 -6.06 10.50 -12.51
C ALA A 302 -5.77 11.65 -11.53
N SER A 303 -5.89 11.38 -10.21
CA SER A 303 -5.60 12.40 -9.20
C SER A 303 -4.11 12.78 -9.14
N LEU A 304 -3.17 11.83 -9.34
CA LEU A 304 -1.74 12.12 -9.50
C LEU A 304 -1.42 12.97 -10.71
N ALA A 305 -2.23 12.84 -11.76
CA ALA A 305 -2.14 13.69 -12.95
C ALA A 305 -2.90 15.03 -12.80
N GLY A 306 -3.49 15.32 -11.64
CA GLY A 306 -4.24 16.54 -11.38
C GLY A 306 -5.62 16.59 -12.05
N ARG A 307 -6.17 15.43 -12.46
CA ARG A 307 -7.46 15.33 -13.15
C ARG A 307 -8.56 14.87 -12.18
N THR A 308 -9.76 15.35 -12.41
CA THR A 308 -10.98 14.98 -11.67
C THR A 308 -11.81 13.91 -12.38
N GLU A 309 -11.33 13.42 -13.53
CA GLU A 309 -11.99 12.38 -14.31
C GLU A 309 -10.98 11.33 -14.74
N VAL A 310 -11.39 10.06 -14.64
CA VAL A 310 -10.61 8.90 -15.10
C VAL A 310 -10.75 8.77 -16.61
N ILE A 311 -9.63 8.69 -17.31
CA ILE A 311 -9.59 8.43 -18.76
C ILE A 311 -9.23 6.95 -19.04
N LEU A 312 -9.48 6.49 -20.26
CA LEU A 312 -9.21 5.10 -20.67
C LEU A 312 -7.73 4.70 -20.51
N ALA A 313 -6.81 5.65 -20.68
CA ALA A 313 -5.38 5.40 -20.44
C ALA A 313 -5.08 5.04 -18.97
N ASP A 314 -5.78 5.69 -18.02
CA ASP A 314 -5.62 5.36 -16.60
C ASP A 314 -6.12 3.93 -16.31
N ILE A 315 -7.24 3.52 -16.93
CA ILE A 315 -7.77 2.16 -16.78
C ILE A 315 -6.75 1.13 -17.30
N LYS A 316 -6.17 1.34 -18.48
CA LYS A 316 -5.16 0.45 -19.03
C LYS A 316 -3.94 0.33 -18.13
N GLN A 317 -3.40 1.45 -17.66
CA GLN A 317 -2.25 1.47 -16.76
C GLN A 317 -2.58 0.83 -15.41
N ALA A 318 -3.75 1.09 -14.86
CA ALA A 318 -4.24 0.47 -13.63
C ALA A 318 -4.43 -1.04 -13.77
N ALA A 319 -4.95 -1.50 -14.92
CA ALA A 319 -5.16 -2.92 -15.21
C ALA A 319 -3.85 -3.70 -15.19
N VAL A 320 -2.77 -3.15 -15.74
CA VAL A 320 -1.42 -3.77 -15.68
C VAL A 320 -0.99 -4.01 -14.24
N LEU A 321 -1.25 -3.06 -13.33
CA LEU A 321 -0.88 -3.18 -11.92
C LEU A 321 -1.82 -4.12 -11.14
N ALA A 322 -3.14 -4.04 -11.40
CA ALA A 322 -4.16 -4.74 -10.63
C ALA A 322 -4.40 -6.19 -11.08
N LEU A 323 -4.17 -6.51 -12.36
CA LEU A 323 -4.52 -7.81 -12.93
C LEU A 323 -3.33 -8.76 -13.07
N ARG A 324 -2.09 -8.31 -12.89
CA ARG A 324 -0.88 -9.13 -13.05
C ARG A 324 -0.94 -10.46 -12.29
N HIS A 325 -1.42 -10.45 -11.07
CA HIS A 325 -1.45 -11.62 -10.17
C HIS A 325 -2.82 -12.32 -10.11
N ARG A 326 -3.81 -11.81 -10.86
CA ARG A 326 -5.18 -12.32 -10.89
C ARG A 326 -5.54 -13.05 -12.19
N ARG A 327 -4.59 -13.08 -13.14
CA ARG A 327 -4.79 -13.84 -14.38
C ARG A 327 -4.87 -15.33 -14.08
N ALA A 328 -5.72 -16.04 -14.80
CA ALA A 328 -5.60 -17.49 -14.89
C ALA A 328 -4.20 -17.80 -15.45
N LEU A 329 -3.33 -18.40 -14.62
CA LEU A 329 -1.98 -18.79 -15.04
C LEU A 329 -2.13 -19.87 -16.12
N SER A 330 -1.78 -19.56 -17.36
CA SER A 330 -1.47 -20.59 -18.34
C SER A 330 -0.17 -21.28 -17.89
N LEU A 331 -0.09 -22.59 -18.02
CA LEU A 331 1.04 -23.43 -17.63
C LEU A 331 2.38 -23.01 -18.30
N ASP A 332 2.34 -22.14 -19.31
CA ASP A 332 3.46 -21.61 -20.06
C ASP A 332 3.94 -20.23 -19.58
N ASP A 333 3.31 -19.62 -18.57
CA ASP A 333 3.72 -18.33 -18.03
C ASP A 333 4.88 -18.48 -17.01
N GLU A 334 5.97 -19.11 -17.43
CA GLU A 334 7.23 -18.98 -16.73
C GLU A 334 7.62 -17.48 -16.68
N ALA A 335 7.58 -16.91 -15.46
CA ALA A 335 8.07 -15.58 -15.10
C ALA A 335 7.77 -14.48 -16.15
N GLY A 336 6.49 -14.25 -16.40
CA GLY A 336 5.95 -13.41 -17.45
C GLY A 336 6.75 -12.15 -17.76
N ASP A 337 7.05 -11.96 -19.02
CA ASP A 337 7.58 -10.71 -19.54
C ASP A 337 6.65 -9.56 -19.10
N PRO A 338 7.17 -8.53 -18.43
CA PRO A 338 6.37 -7.37 -18.05
C PRO A 338 5.63 -6.73 -19.23
N ASN A 339 6.23 -6.79 -20.42
CA ASN A 339 5.67 -6.23 -21.65
C ASN A 339 4.49 -7.05 -22.17
N LEU A 340 4.49 -8.37 -21.98
CA LEU A 340 3.41 -9.23 -22.47
C LEU A 340 2.05 -8.85 -21.90
N LEU A 341 1.99 -8.52 -20.60
CA LEU A 341 0.73 -8.06 -19.98
C LEU A 341 0.29 -6.69 -20.53
N VAL A 342 1.23 -5.79 -20.77
CA VAL A 342 0.94 -4.49 -21.40
C VAL A 342 0.35 -4.72 -22.79
N GLU A 343 0.97 -5.57 -23.60
CA GLU A 343 0.48 -5.93 -24.94
C GLU A 343 -0.89 -6.60 -24.90
N GLN A 344 -1.13 -7.50 -23.95
CA GLN A 344 -2.43 -8.14 -23.74
C GLN A 344 -3.52 -7.14 -23.35
N VAL A 345 -3.23 -6.21 -22.45
CA VAL A 345 -4.14 -5.13 -22.06
C VAL A 345 -4.45 -4.21 -23.24
N GLU A 346 -3.44 -3.85 -24.03
CA GLU A 346 -3.62 -3.03 -25.24
C GLU A 346 -4.44 -3.76 -26.30
N ALA A 347 -4.13 -5.03 -26.59
CA ALA A 347 -4.85 -5.85 -27.57
C ALA A 347 -6.32 -6.04 -27.14
N ALA A 348 -6.55 -6.40 -25.88
CA ALA A 348 -7.91 -6.53 -25.35
C ALA A 348 -8.68 -5.20 -25.43
N ALA A 349 -8.05 -4.08 -25.09
CA ALA A 349 -8.68 -2.77 -25.18
C ALA A 349 -9.01 -2.38 -26.64
N GLN A 350 -8.16 -2.71 -27.61
CA GLN A 350 -8.41 -2.46 -29.04
C GLN A 350 -9.58 -3.29 -29.55
N ASN A 351 -9.60 -4.59 -29.26
CA ASN A 351 -10.70 -5.48 -29.67
C ASN A 351 -12.04 -5.03 -29.11
N LEU A 352 -12.05 -4.56 -27.86
CA LEU A 352 -13.26 -4.07 -27.19
C LEU A 352 -13.77 -2.71 -27.72
N GLN A 353 -12.93 -1.91 -28.39
CA GLN A 353 -13.33 -0.68 -29.09
C GLN A 353 -13.94 -0.96 -30.46
N THR A 354 -13.61 -2.08 -31.09
CA THR A 354 -14.17 -2.49 -32.38
C THR A 354 -15.54 -3.18 -32.26
N GLU A 355 -15.89 -3.74 -31.11
CA GLU A 355 -17.20 -4.27 -30.80
C GLU A 355 -18.13 -3.12 -30.36
N THR A 356 -18.75 -2.43 -31.31
CA THR A 356 -19.82 -1.45 -31.05
C THR A 356 -20.95 -2.18 -30.32
N PRO A 357 -21.46 -1.70 -29.18
CA PRO A 357 -22.58 -2.35 -28.51
C PRO A 357 -23.82 -2.30 -29.41
N SER A 358 -24.36 -3.45 -29.81
CA SER A 358 -25.70 -3.52 -30.39
C SER A 358 -26.68 -2.89 -29.39
N PRO A 359 -27.58 -1.99 -29.85
CA PRO A 359 -28.54 -1.36 -28.95
C PRO A 359 -29.41 -2.47 -28.31
N VAL A 360 -29.40 -2.50 -26.98
CA VAL A 360 -30.31 -3.34 -26.20
C VAL A 360 -31.73 -3.02 -26.63
N GLN A 361 -32.37 -3.90 -27.36
CA GLN A 361 -33.79 -3.81 -27.66
C GLN A 361 -34.56 -3.87 -26.35
N SER A 362 -35.10 -2.74 -25.94
CA SER A 362 -36.05 -2.65 -24.84
C SER A 362 -37.31 -3.40 -25.26
N GLU A 363 -37.45 -4.70 -24.90
CA GLU A 363 -38.73 -5.36 -24.92
C GLU A 363 -39.69 -4.64 -23.97
N LYS A 364 -40.53 -3.79 -24.54
CA LYS A 364 -41.76 -3.34 -23.91
C LYS A 364 -42.66 -4.56 -23.76
N LYS A 365 -42.67 -5.20 -22.61
CA LYS A 365 -43.76 -6.04 -22.17
C LYS A 365 -44.95 -5.12 -21.85
N SER A 366 -45.89 -5.05 -22.75
CA SER A 366 -47.24 -4.57 -22.51
C SER A 366 -47.96 -5.56 -21.60
N LEU A 367 -48.47 -5.08 -20.50
CA LEU A 367 -49.56 -5.62 -19.72
C LEU A 367 -50.68 -4.61 -19.75
#